data_2ac255f6199117e914ca89d9200d1571
#
_entry.id   2ac255f6199117e914ca89d9200d1571
#
_cell.length_a   1.000
_cell.length_b   1.000
_cell.length_c   1.000
_cell.angle_alpha   90.00
_cell.angle_beta   90.00
_cell.angle_gamma   90.00
#
_symmetry.space_group_name_H-M   'P 1'
#
loop_
_entity.id
_entity.type
_entity.pdbx_description
1 polymer ?
#
loop_
_entity_poly.entity_id
_entity_poly.type
_entity_poly.pdbx_seq_one_letter_code
_entity_poly.pdbx_strand_id
1 'polypeptide(L)'
;METEDDIQQELRVLKLKELELERRRVDLVKQNGLAFYRPHPGQDAFHRAGDRLHRMVRCGNRYGKSTMGCAEDLAWLMGERVWYPKDSPFRRLGIPQRPVKGLVITTDWDKVDEIWTSQKGEGGKIWKFAPKGFIKSWKRNHSGAIETLECTNGSTLRFDTVESFKKNPQGSESSDTDFMHIDEPCSEDQYKAGARGMIDRGGADWFTLTPLTEFWINDMFFPLPGVPRRFPPEKMWAAQGSTHENPYLPKQSIDDFMALLTPDEVECRINGLPMELSGLVYKTFNYDKHVLKTIPRGWEDFNTPPRDYIVYAAIDPHPQTPHAVLFIAVNQLGQRFIFDELWVKCSAEDLANLVLKRLGDWIHGPVKCDPIAWINDPITETCLAEEFGKHGLFVEKASKGKTHGILKMVGEFAKPYGNLFVAPNLQRFLFEINRYCYDKENKPVDKDDHMMENMYRLFINDPAWFDADRSNFPIGDQTFGRETDLSTL
;
A
#
# COMPACT_ATOMS: atom_id res chain seq x y z
N MET A 1 20.90 -67.11 -15.61
CA MET A 1 20.04 -66.67 -14.50
C MET A 1 20.96 -65.92 -13.53
N GLU A 2 20.82 -64.65 -13.44
CA GLU A 2 21.51 -63.86 -12.44
C GLU A 2 21.10 -64.38 -11.05
N THR A 3 22.07 -64.61 -10.19
CA THR A 3 21.77 -65.09 -8.84
C THR A 3 21.32 -63.93 -7.96
N GLU A 4 20.58 -64.22 -6.90
CA GLU A 4 20.09 -63.22 -5.95
C GLU A 4 21.27 -62.43 -5.30
N ASP A 5 22.44 -63.05 -5.19
CA ASP A 5 23.68 -62.44 -4.74
C ASP A 5 24.25 -61.42 -5.77
N ASP A 6 24.16 -61.73 -7.07
CA ASP A 6 24.64 -60.80 -8.12
C ASP A 6 23.79 -59.52 -8.13
N ILE A 7 22.48 -59.64 -7.98
CA ILE A 7 21.54 -58.49 -7.89
C ILE A 7 21.80 -57.67 -6.64
N GLN A 8 22.08 -58.29 -5.50
CA GLN A 8 22.42 -57.59 -4.26
C GLN A 8 23.76 -56.84 -4.36
N GLN A 9 24.70 -57.40 -5.07
CA GLN A 9 26.02 -56.76 -5.28
C GLN A 9 25.88 -55.57 -6.25
N GLU A 10 25.09 -55.66 -7.31
CA GLU A 10 24.78 -54.50 -8.17
C GLU A 10 24.06 -53.38 -7.45
N LEU A 11 23.06 -53.70 -6.61
CA LEU A 11 22.34 -52.73 -5.79
C LEU A 11 23.32 -52.01 -4.80
N ARG A 12 24.28 -52.71 -4.21
CA ARG A 12 25.32 -52.06 -3.36
C ARG A 12 26.20 -51.13 -4.16
N VAL A 13 26.64 -51.51 -5.36
CA VAL A 13 27.44 -50.66 -6.25
C VAL A 13 26.65 -49.40 -6.70
N LEU A 14 25.41 -49.53 -7.05
CA LEU A 14 24.52 -48.43 -7.41
C LEU A 14 24.33 -47.45 -6.24
N LYS A 15 24.13 -47.97 -5.03
CA LYS A 15 23.95 -47.18 -3.82
C LYS A 15 25.23 -46.39 -3.45
N LEU A 16 26.40 -47.01 -3.65
CA LEU A 16 27.69 -46.32 -3.44
C LEU A 16 27.92 -45.21 -4.47
N LYS A 17 27.59 -45.44 -5.75
CA LYS A 17 27.66 -44.41 -6.79
C LYS A 17 26.71 -43.27 -6.50
N GLU A 18 25.49 -43.53 -6.05
CA GLU A 18 24.52 -42.50 -5.67
C GLU A 18 25.02 -41.64 -4.54
N LEU A 19 25.61 -42.24 -3.48
CA LEU A 19 26.21 -41.53 -2.38
C LEU A 19 27.40 -40.67 -2.81
N GLU A 20 28.22 -41.15 -3.74
CA GLU A 20 29.37 -40.41 -4.27
C GLU A 20 28.90 -39.21 -5.10
N LEU A 21 27.88 -39.38 -5.96
CA LEU A 21 27.27 -38.32 -6.73
C LEU A 21 26.63 -37.26 -5.81
N GLU A 22 25.99 -37.68 -4.75
CA GLU A 22 25.38 -36.76 -3.78
C GLU A 22 26.43 -35.95 -3.02
N ARG A 23 27.52 -36.58 -2.58
CA ARG A 23 28.68 -35.86 -2.00
C ARG A 23 29.26 -34.84 -2.95
N ARG A 24 29.49 -35.23 -4.21
CA ARG A 24 29.99 -34.34 -5.26
C ARG A 24 29.07 -33.18 -5.52
N ARG A 25 27.76 -33.41 -5.54
CA ARG A 25 26.72 -32.37 -5.64
C ARG A 25 26.78 -31.40 -4.48
N VAL A 26 26.87 -31.89 -3.24
CA VAL A 26 26.99 -31.04 -2.03
C VAL A 26 28.23 -30.18 -2.12
N ASP A 27 29.38 -30.71 -2.54
CA ASP A 27 30.63 -29.96 -2.67
C ASP A 27 30.51 -28.88 -3.77
N LEU A 28 29.88 -29.17 -4.89
CA LEU A 28 29.62 -28.19 -5.96
C LEU A 28 28.69 -27.08 -5.49
N VAL A 29 27.62 -27.41 -4.75
CA VAL A 29 26.72 -26.41 -4.14
C VAL A 29 27.48 -25.51 -3.16
N LYS A 30 28.36 -26.07 -2.33
CA LYS A 30 29.21 -25.28 -1.43
C LYS A 30 30.20 -24.36 -2.16
N GLN A 31 30.58 -24.72 -3.40
CA GLN A 31 31.47 -23.89 -4.23
C GLN A 31 30.74 -22.77 -4.94
N ASN A 32 29.50 -22.98 -5.36
CA ASN A 32 28.67 -21.99 -6.07
C ASN A 32 27.19 -22.32 -5.91
N GLY A 33 26.61 -21.94 -4.77
CA GLY A 33 25.19 -22.22 -4.47
C GLY A 33 24.23 -21.57 -5.45
N LEU A 34 24.56 -20.37 -5.97
CA LEU A 34 23.71 -19.65 -6.89
C LEU A 34 23.49 -20.39 -8.22
N ALA A 35 24.48 -21.14 -8.70
CA ALA A 35 24.33 -21.95 -9.91
C ALA A 35 23.32 -23.10 -9.75
N PHE A 36 23.03 -23.49 -8.51
CA PHE A 36 22.06 -24.52 -8.17
C PHE A 36 20.72 -23.97 -7.68
N TYR A 37 20.56 -22.65 -7.67
CA TYR A 37 19.27 -22.03 -7.36
C TYR A 37 18.24 -22.46 -8.39
N ARG A 38 17.08 -22.85 -7.92
CA ARG A 38 15.93 -23.27 -8.74
C ARG A 38 14.71 -22.47 -8.34
N PRO A 39 14.44 -21.35 -9.03
CA PRO A 39 13.26 -20.56 -8.75
C PRO A 39 11.99 -21.35 -9.06
N HIS A 40 11.00 -21.27 -8.18
CA HIS A 40 9.65 -21.74 -8.53
C HIS A 40 9.00 -20.70 -9.49
N PRO A 41 7.84 -21.04 -10.14
CA PRO A 41 7.29 -20.21 -11.22
C PRO A 41 7.13 -18.72 -10.90
N GLY A 42 6.66 -18.39 -9.69
CA GLY A 42 6.49 -16.98 -9.28
C GLY A 42 7.82 -16.25 -9.08
N GLN A 43 8.84 -16.92 -8.54
CA GLN A 43 10.19 -16.37 -8.44
C GLN A 43 10.83 -16.22 -9.82
N ASP A 44 10.63 -17.19 -10.74
CA ASP A 44 11.14 -17.12 -12.10
C ASP A 44 10.52 -15.94 -12.88
N ALA A 45 9.23 -15.70 -12.70
CA ALA A 45 8.53 -14.55 -13.30
C ALA A 45 9.16 -13.21 -12.86
N PHE A 46 9.52 -13.09 -11.57
CA PHE A 46 10.23 -11.90 -11.05
C PHE A 46 11.60 -11.71 -11.73
N HIS A 47 12.39 -12.77 -11.87
CA HIS A 47 13.70 -12.69 -12.50
C HIS A 47 13.62 -12.38 -14.00
N ARG A 48 12.60 -12.90 -14.70
CA ARG A 48 12.34 -12.63 -16.12
C ARG A 48 11.89 -11.20 -16.39
N ALA A 49 11.37 -10.50 -15.39
CA ALA A 49 11.04 -9.08 -15.46
C ALA A 49 12.25 -8.17 -15.22
N GLY A 50 13.46 -8.65 -15.45
CA GLY A 50 14.71 -7.93 -15.16
C GLY A 50 14.94 -6.65 -15.98
N ASP A 51 14.17 -6.40 -17.02
CA ASP A 51 14.14 -5.16 -17.81
C ASP A 51 13.28 -4.04 -17.18
N ARG A 52 12.51 -4.37 -16.13
CA ARG A 52 11.67 -3.42 -15.41
C ARG A 52 12.49 -2.73 -14.32
N LEU A 53 12.40 -1.39 -14.27
CA LEU A 53 13.13 -0.60 -13.28
C LEU A 53 12.58 -0.78 -11.88
N HIS A 54 11.26 -0.93 -11.75
CA HIS A 54 10.56 -1.06 -10.47
C HIS A 54 9.83 -2.40 -10.43
N ARG A 55 10.25 -3.28 -9.53
CA ARG A 55 9.66 -4.64 -9.41
C ARG A 55 9.17 -4.89 -8.00
N MET A 56 8.05 -5.60 -7.86
CA MET A 56 7.50 -5.97 -6.55
C MET A 56 6.94 -7.39 -6.56
N VAL A 57 7.26 -8.14 -5.51
CA VAL A 57 6.51 -9.34 -5.12
C VAL A 57 5.99 -9.14 -3.71
N ARG A 58 4.68 -8.93 -3.58
CA ARG A 58 3.99 -9.05 -2.29
C ARG A 58 3.51 -10.49 -2.14
N CYS A 59 3.83 -11.12 -1.03
CA CYS A 59 3.48 -12.53 -0.89
C CYS A 59 3.42 -12.97 0.57
N GLY A 60 2.80 -14.14 0.77
CA GLY A 60 2.70 -14.76 2.07
C GLY A 60 4.06 -15.13 2.70
N ASN A 61 4.00 -15.49 3.97
CA ASN A 61 5.17 -15.97 4.70
C ASN A 61 5.73 -17.24 4.07
N ARG A 62 7.06 -17.41 4.12
CA ARG A 62 7.74 -18.61 3.57
C ARG A 62 7.55 -18.83 2.05
N TYR A 63 7.05 -17.86 1.30
CA TYR A 63 7.05 -17.89 -0.16
C TYR A 63 8.45 -18.05 -0.77
N GLY A 64 9.48 -17.62 -0.06
CA GLY A 64 10.86 -17.59 -0.53
C GLY A 64 11.36 -16.22 -0.96
N LYS A 65 10.74 -15.14 -0.45
CA LYS A 65 11.06 -13.72 -0.71
C LYS A 65 12.53 -13.40 -0.64
N SER A 66 13.09 -13.49 0.56
CA SER A 66 14.50 -13.15 0.80
C SER A 66 15.48 -14.09 0.07
N THR A 67 15.03 -15.29 -0.31
CA THR A 67 15.84 -16.19 -1.15
C THR A 67 15.90 -15.69 -2.59
N MET A 68 14.77 -15.31 -3.14
CA MET A 68 14.61 -14.72 -4.48
C MET A 68 15.37 -13.38 -4.55
N GLY A 69 15.17 -12.50 -3.57
CA GLY A 69 15.85 -11.21 -3.50
C GLY A 69 17.36 -11.36 -3.43
N CYS A 70 17.87 -12.23 -2.52
CA CYS A 70 19.30 -12.49 -2.41
C CYS A 70 19.91 -13.06 -3.70
N ALA A 71 19.20 -13.95 -4.39
CA ALA A 71 19.65 -14.47 -5.68
C ALA A 71 19.76 -13.34 -6.72
N GLU A 72 18.79 -12.43 -6.77
CA GLU A 72 18.82 -11.28 -7.67
C GLU A 72 19.93 -10.29 -7.32
N ASP A 73 20.13 -9.98 -6.01
CA ASP A 73 21.21 -9.13 -5.53
C ASP A 73 22.58 -9.67 -5.99
N LEU A 74 22.84 -10.96 -5.76
CA LEU A 74 24.07 -11.60 -6.17
C LEU A 74 24.23 -11.66 -7.69
N ALA A 75 23.14 -11.86 -8.44
CA ALA A 75 23.19 -11.83 -9.90
C ALA A 75 23.61 -10.44 -10.42
N TRP A 76 23.10 -9.36 -9.83
CA TRP A 76 23.52 -8.00 -10.16
C TRP A 76 24.99 -7.77 -9.81
N LEU A 77 25.44 -8.19 -8.61
CA LEU A 77 26.83 -8.08 -8.20
C LEU A 77 27.77 -8.87 -9.12
N MET A 78 27.32 -10.03 -9.63
CA MET A 78 28.11 -10.89 -10.55
C MET A 78 28.01 -10.47 -12.02
N GLY A 79 27.01 -9.69 -12.40
CA GLY A 79 26.74 -9.29 -13.78
C GLY A 79 25.83 -10.25 -14.56
N GLU A 80 25.35 -11.35 -13.95
CA GLU A 80 24.49 -12.32 -14.62
C GLU A 80 23.75 -13.26 -13.64
N ARG A 81 22.57 -13.74 -14.05
CA ARG A 81 21.78 -14.78 -13.37
C ARG A 81 22.31 -16.15 -13.78
N VAL A 82 23.28 -16.68 -13.05
CA VAL A 82 24.02 -17.90 -13.41
C VAL A 82 23.17 -19.17 -13.45
N TRP A 83 21.97 -19.17 -12.90
CA TRP A 83 21.03 -20.29 -12.95
C TRP A 83 20.30 -20.42 -14.28
N TYR A 84 20.32 -19.39 -15.14
CA TYR A 84 19.84 -19.49 -16.52
C TYR A 84 20.92 -20.04 -17.46
N PRO A 85 20.54 -20.76 -18.53
CA PRO A 85 21.47 -21.15 -19.58
C PRO A 85 22.24 -19.97 -20.15
N LYS A 86 23.45 -20.22 -20.69
CA LYS A 86 24.34 -19.17 -21.20
C LYS A 86 23.73 -18.35 -22.33
N ASP A 87 22.91 -18.97 -23.15
CA ASP A 87 22.18 -18.42 -24.29
C ASP A 87 20.80 -17.83 -23.93
N SER A 88 20.37 -17.94 -22.69
CA SER A 88 19.09 -17.41 -22.25
C SER A 88 19.06 -15.88 -22.31
N PRO A 89 18.00 -15.28 -22.91
CA PRO A 89 17.85 -13.83 -22.95
C PRO A 89 17.67 -13.22 -21.54
N PHE A 90 17.25 -14.01 -20.56
CA PHE A 90 17.02 -13.55 -19.19
C PHE A 90 18.30 -13.51 -18.34
N ARG A 91 19.39 -14.17 -18.80
CA ARG A 91 20.61 -14.30 -18.01
C ARG A 91 21.22 -12.95 -17.62
N ARG A 92 21.22 -11.97 -18.54
CA ARG A 92 21.80 -10.63 -18.33
C ARG A 92 20.78 -9.50 -18.47
N LEU A 93 19.50 -9.83 -18.63
CA LEU A 93 18.43 -8.86 -18.84
C LEU A 93 18.41 -7.82 -17.73
N GLY A 94 18.58 -6.54 -18.07
CA GLY A 94 18.55 -5.40 -17.16
C GLY A 94 19.75 -5.27 -16.23
N ILE A 95 20.73 -6.20 -16.26
CA ILE A 95 21.90 -6.15 -15.37
C ILE A 95 23.04 -5.35 -16.03
N PRO A 96 23.57 -4.29 -15.40
CA PRO A 96 24.71 -3.55 -15.89
C PRO A 96 25.96 -4.44 -16.01
N GLN A 97 26.71 -4.30 -17.11
CA GLN A 97 27.94 -5.07 -17.37
C GLN A 97 29.18 -4.33 -16.86
N ARG A 98 29.15 -3.87 -15.62
CA ARG A 98 30.20 -3.17 -14.90
C ARG A 98 30.06 -3.47 -13.39
N PRO A 99 31.08 -3.18 -12.56
CA PRO A 99 30.90 -3.24 -11.11
C PRO A 99 29.72 -2.39 -10.63
N VAL A 100 28.88 -2.92 -9.77
CA VAL A 100 27.67 -2.29 -9.28
C VAL A 100 27.73 -2.05 -7.79
N LYS A 101 26.96 -1.07 -7.31
CA LYS A 101 26.74 -0.75 -5.90
C LYS A 101 25.30 -1.08 -5.55
N GLY A 102 25.08 -2.08 -4.70
CA GLY A 102 23.76 -2.48 -4.22
C GLY A 102 23.46 -1.93 -2.84
N LEU A 103 22.19 -1.68 -2.57
CA LEU A 103 21.65 -1.38 -1.26
C LEU A 103 20.52 -2.34 -0.93
N VAL A 104 20.61 -3.03 0.21
CA VAL A 104 19.51 -3.84 0.76
C VAL A 104 18.97 -3.15 2.00
N ILE A 105 17.67 -2.90 2.03
CA ILE A 105 16.95 -2.34 3.18
C ILE A 105 16.11 -3.45 3.80
N THR A 106 16.29 -3.69 5.11
CA THR A 106 15.49 -4.63 5.90
C THR A 106 15.05 -4.00 7.22
N THR A 107 14.34 -4.71 8.08
CA THR A 107 13.74 -4.14 9.30
C THR A 107 14.79 -3.68 10.32
N ASP A 108 15.74 -4.55 10.66
CA ASP A 108 16.71 -4.38 11.75
C ASP A 108 18.02 -5.14 11.48
N TRP A 109 19.05 -4.87 12.28
CA TRP A 109 20.36 -5.48 12.12
C TRP A 109 20.40 -6.97 12.50
N ASP A 110 19.50 -7.43 13.36
CA ASP A 110 19.39 -8.85 13.69
C ASP A 110 18.94 -9.63 12.47
N LYS A 111 18.01 -9.08 11.68
CA LYS A 111 17.60 -9.68 10.40
C LYS A 111 18.73 -9.71 9.37
N VAL A 112 19.57 -8.67 9.32
CA VAL A 112 20.77 -8.69 8.47
C VAL A 112 21.68 -9.83 8.87
N ASP A 113 21.94 -10.01 10.17
CA ASP A 113 22.81 -11.09 10.64
C ASP A 113 22.17 -12.47 10.43
N GLU A 114 20.95 -12.70 10.90
CA GLU A 114 20.29 -14.01 10.85
C GLU A 114 20.02 -14.50 9.41
N ILE A 115 19.44 -13.64 8.56
CA ILE A 115 18.92 -14.04 7.24
C ILE A 115 20.00 -13.92 6.17
N TRP A 116 20.76 -12.81 6.18
CA TRP A 116 21.62 -12.44 5.08
C TRP A 116 23.06 -12.87 5.28
N THR A 117 23.64 -12.58 6.44
CA THR A 117 25.09 -12.57 6.63
C THR A 117 25.60 -13.47 7.75
N SER A 118 24.77 -14.28 8.39
CA SER A 118 25.19 -15.20 9.44
C SER A 118 26.36 -16.08 8.98
N GLN A 119 27.38 -16.16 9.80
CA GLN A 119 28.54 -17.06 9.60
C GLN A 119 28.46 -18.31 10.49
N LYS A 120 27.36 -18.47 11.24
CA LYS A 120 27.09 -19.58 12.17
C LYS A 120 26.09 -20.58 11.58
N GLY A 121 26.15 -21.81 12.05
CA GLY A 121 25.22 -22.87 11.65
C GLY A 121 25.23 -23.12 10.13
N GLU A 122 24.08 -23.10 9.51
CA GLU A 122 23.97 -23.25 8.06
C GLU A 122 24.44 -22.02 7.26
N GLY A 123 24.71 -20.91 7.92
CA GLY A 123 25.09 -19.64 7.31
C GLY A 123 23.93 -18.83 6.72
N GLY A 124 24.15 -17.52 6.55
CA GLY A 124 23.20 -16.62 5.88
C GLY A 124 23.14 -16.86 4.37
N LYS A 125 22.11 -16.29 3.74
CA LYS A 125 21.84 -16.49 2.30
C LYS A 125 22.99 -16.08 1.40
N ILE A 126 23.69 -14.99 1.74
CA ILE A 126 24.88 -14.54 0.98
C ILE A 126 25.92 -15.64 0.88
N TRP A 127 26.26 -16.28 2.01
CA TRP A 127 27.29 -17.32 2.05
C TRP A 127 26.83 -18.64 1.41
N LYS A 128 25.53 -18.92 1.45
CA LYS A 128 24.94 -20.11 0.79
C LYS A 128 24.96 -20.00 -0.73
N PHE A 129 24.75 -18.79 -1.26
CA PHE A 129 24.59 -18.58 -2.69
C PHE A 129 25.84 -18.04 -3.39
N ALA A 130 26.60 -17.14 -2.75
CA ALA A 130 27.78 -16.55 -3.38
C ALA A 130 28.82 -17.63 -3.73
N PRO A 131 29.43 -17.57 -4.92
CA PRO A 131 30.56 -18.42 -5.26
C PRO A 131 31.69 -18.26 -4.22
N LYS A 132 32.32 -19.36 -3.87
CA LYS A 132 33.43 -19.35 -2.93
C LYS A 132 34.54 -18.40 -3.40
N GLY A 133 34.93 -17.45 -2.55
CA GLY A 133 35.96 -16.44 -2.86
C GLY A 133 35.45 -15.25 -3.67
N PHE A 134 34.16 -15.18 -4.02
CA PHE A 134 33.59 -14.01 -4.69
C PHE A 134 33.51 -12.79 -3.76
N ILE A 135 33.16 -12.99 -2.49
CA ILE A 135 33.21 -11.94 -1.47
C ILE A 135 34.65 -11.78 -1.03
N LYS A 136 35.25 -10.62 -1.28
CA LYS A 136 36.65 -10.29 -1.00
C LYS A 136 36.85 -9.84 0.45
N SER A 137 35.97 -8.93 0.92
CA SER A 137 36.05 -8.36 2.26
C SER A 137 34.67 -7.86 2.73
N TRP A 138 34.57 -7.56 4.03
CA TRP A 138 33.36 -6.94 4.61
C TRP A 138 33.72 -6.01 5.76
N LYS A 139 32.83 -5.03 5.99
CA LYS A 139 32.89 -4.14 7.14
C LYS A 139 31.69 -4.42 8.06
N ARG A 140 31.92 -4.31 9.36
CA ARG A 140 30.88 -4.45 10.38
C ARG A 140 30.53 -3.08 10.97
N ASN A 141 29.27 -2.91 11.33
CA ASN A 141 28.80 -1.75 12.08
C ASN A 141 29.16 -1.87 13.58
N HIS A 142 28.76 -0.89 14.37
CA HIS A 142 29.02 -0.86 15.82
C HIS A 142 28.34 -1.99 16.60
N SER A 143 27.24 -2.55 16.11
CA SER A 143 26.56 -3.72 16.71
C SER A 143 27.20 -5.06 16.34
N GLY A 144 28.19 -5.05 15.44
CA GLY A 144 28.88 -6.25 14.97
C GLY A 144 28.24 -6.93 13.75
N ALA A 145 27.09 -6.44 13.26
CA ALA A 145 26.49 -6.92 12.03
C ALA A 145 27.29 -6.47 10.80
N ILE A 146 27.27 -7.26 9.73
CA ILE A 146 27.92 -6.88 8.46
C ILE A 146 27.08 -5.77 7.80
N GLU A 147 27.72 -4.62 7.60
CA GLU A 147 27.11 -3.46 6.99
C GLU A 147 27.43 -3.34 5.48
N THR A 148 28.65 -3.74 5.09
CA THR A 148 29.08 -3.63 3.70
C THR A 148 29.90 -4.85 3.30
N LEU A 149 29.63 -5.37 2.10
CA LEU A 149 30.40 -6.42 1.42
C LEU A 149 31.11 -5.83 0.21
N GLU A 150 32.34 -6.25 -0.04
CA GLU A 150 33.10 -5.95 -1.25
C GLU A 150 33.38 -7.24 -2.02
N CYS A 151 33.04 -7.24 -3.31
CA CYS A 151 33.26 -8.38 -4.21
C CYS A 151 34.58 -8.26 -4.96
N THR A 152 35.11 -9.41 -5.44
CA THR A 152 36.39 -9.46 -6.17
C THR A 152 36.39 -8.71 -7.49
N ASN A 153 35.22 -8.50 -8.10
CA ASN A 153 35.05 -7.71 -9.32
C ASN A 153 34.84 -6.21 -9.07
N GLY A 154 34.95 -5.75 -7.83
CA GLY A 154 34.77 -4.35 -7.43
C GLY A 154 33.32 -3.94 -7.15
N SER A 155 32.34 -4.85 -7.28
CA SER A 155 30.97 -4.59 -6.86
C SER A 155 30.88 -4.56 -5.34
N THR A 156 29.92 -3.79 -4.80
CA THR A 156 29.69 -3.66 -3.37
C THR A 156 28.22 -3.83 -3.02
N LEU A 157 27.93 -4.40 -1.85
CA LEU A 157 26.58 -4.48 -1.29
C LEU A 157 26.58 -3.86 0.10
N ARG A 158 25.72 -2.87 0.30
CA ARG A 158 25.49 -2.23 1.58
C ARG A 158 24.14 -2.67 2.14
N PHE A 159 24.08 -2.87 3.44
CA PHE A 159 22.85 -3.07 4.19
C PHE A 159 22.47 -1.81 4.94
N ASP A 160 21.18 -1.52 5.00
CA ASP A 160 20.58 -0.50 5.85
C ASP A 160 19.31 -1.05 6.49
N THR A 161 18.81 -0.41 7.54
CA THR A 161 17.64 -0.90 8.25
C THR A 161 16.64 0.21 8.51
N VAL A 162 15.35 -0.16 8.58
CA VAL A 162 14.27 0.75 8.96
C VAL A 162 14.53 1.36 10.34
N GLU A 163 15.08 0.56 11.26
CA GLU A 163 15.41 1.03 12.60
C GLU A 163 16.54 2.07 12.60
N SER A 164 17.59 1.86 11.79
CA SER A 164 18.71 2.81 11.65
C SER A 164 18.25 4.13 11.03
N PHE A 165 17.41 4.05 10.00
CA PHE A 165 16.86 5.25 9.35
C PHE A 165 16.02 6.09 10.31
N LYS A 166 15.19 5.48 11.16
CA LYS A 166 14.44 6.21 12.20
C LYS A 166 15.34 6.96 13.18
N LYS A 167 16.52 6.41 13.48
CA LYS A 167 17.51 7.03 14.39
C LYS A 167 18.33 8.13 13.69
N ASN A 168 18.68 7.95 12.43
CA ASN A 168 19.50 8.88 11.64
C ASN A 168 19.09 8.89 10.15
N PRO A 169 18.05 9.65 9.76
CA PRO A 169 17.58 9.71 8.37
C PRO A 169 18.64 10.15 7.37
N GLN A 170 19.54 11.07 7.77
CA GLN A 170 20.57 11.64 6.88
C GLN A 170 21.67 10.62 6.53
N GLY A 171 21.89 9.61 7.36
CA GLY A 171 22.91 8.58 7.13
C GLY A 171 22.67 7.72 5.88
N SER A 172 21.44 7.65 5.40
CA SER A 172 21.04 6.86 4.22
C SER A 172 21.13 7.62 2.90
N GLU A 173 21.36 8.95 2.92
CA GLU A 173 21.20 9.82 1.74
C GLU A 173 22.42 9.91 0.80
N SER A 174 23.59 9.34 1.13
CA SER A 174 24.85 9.80 0.54
C SER A 174 25.62 8.84 -0.35
N SER A 175 25.02 7.77 -0.88
CA SER A 175 25.75 6.83 -1.74
C SER A 175 25.11 6.56 -3.08
N ASP A 176 25.93 6.64 -4.14
CA ASP A 176 25.53 6.14 -5.48
C ASP A 176 25.08 4.69 -5.37
N THR A 177 23.97 4.35 -6.01
CA THR A 177 23.35 3.03 -5.94
C THR A 177 22.89 2.61 -7.34
N ASP A 178 23.30 1.42 -7.78
CA ASP A 178 22.87 0.83 -9.04
C ASP A 178 21.59 0.03 -8.87
N PHE A 179 21.38 -0.54 -7.68
CA PHE A 179 20.11 -1.18 -7.34
C PHE A 179 19.77 -1.04 -5.85
N MET A 180 18.49 -1.01 -5.56
CA MET A 180 17.96 -1.00 -4.21
C MET A 180 16.96 -2.15 -4.03
N HIS A 181 17.23 -3.03 -3.07
CA HIS A 181 16.35 -4.11 -2.68
C HIS A 181 15.72 -3.82 -1.32
N ILE A 182 14.40 -3.77 -1.27
CA ILE A 182 13.62 -3.58 -0.06
C ILE A 182 13.05 -4.95 0.38
N ASP A 183 13.70 -5.57 1.37
CA ASP A 183 13.28 -6.85 1.96
C ASP A 183 12.49 -6.58 3.24
N GLU A 184 11.20 -6.51 3.13
CA GLU A 184 10.17 -6.05 4.05
C GLU A 184 9.93 -4.53 4.02
N PRO A 185 8.69 -4.07 4.39
CA PRO A 185 8.27 -2.69 4.18
C PRO A 185 9.13 -1.64 4.88
N CYS A 186 9.46 -0.56 4.19
CA CYS A 186 10.12 0.63 4.73
C CYS A 186 9.25 1.88 4.52
N SER A 187 9.55 2.97 5.23
CA SER A 187 8.85 4.24 5.04
C SER A 187 9.14 4.85 3.66
N GLU A 188 8.19 5.62 3.14
CA GLU A 188 8.34 6.32 1.87
C GLU A 188 9.54 7.28 1.87
N ASP A 189 9.84 7.90 3.01
CA ASP A 189 10.99 8.80 3.16
C ASP A 189 12.31 8.05 3.06
N GLN A 190 12.41 6.85 3.63
CA GLN A 190 13.60 5.99 3.49
C GLN A 190 13.79 5.54 2.03
N TYR A 191 12.70 5.16 1.36
CA TYR A 191 12.75 4.85 -0.06
C TYR A 191 13.24 6.03 -0.89
N LYS A 192 12.70 7.24 -0.67
CA LYS A 192 13.12 8.47 -1.36
C LYS A 192 14.59 8.79 -1.12
N ALA A 193 15.08 8.61 0.12
CA ALA A 193 16.48 8.80 0.45
C ALA A 193 17.40 7.86 -0.32
N GLY A 194 17.06 6.56 -0.40
CA GLY A 194 17.80 5.58 -1.19
C GLY A 194 17.71 5.83 -2.70
N ALA A 195 16.53 6.22 -3.19
CA ALA A 195 16.26 6.48 -4.60
C ALA A 195 17.10 7.65 -5.18
N ARG A 196 17.47 8.64 -4.37
CA ARG A 196 18.40 9.70 -4.80
C ARG A 196 19.71 9.13 -5.34
N GLY A 197 20.26 8.12 -4.67
CA GLY A 197 21.51 7.49 -5.10
C GLY A 197 21.44 6.77 -6.44
N MET A 198 20.24 6.51 -6.95
CA MET A 198 20.00 5.84 -8.22
C MET A 198 19.92 6.80 -9.43
N ILE A 199 19.74 8.11 -9.21
CA ILE A 199 19.43 9.09 -10.27
C ILE A 199 20.53 9.10 -11.34
N ASP A 200 21.78 9.27 -10.93
CA ASP A 200 22.91 9.40 -11.84
C ASP A 200 23.32 8.09 -12.53
N ARG A 201 22.82 6.97 -12.00
CA ARG A 201 23.22 5.63 -12.43
C ARG A 201 22.15 4.91 -13.22
N GLY A 202 20.94 5.47 -13.30
CA GLY A 202 19.79 4.81 -13.93
C GLY A 202 19.43 3.51 -13.23
N GLY A 203 19.47 3.52 -11.90
CA GLY A 203 19.33 2.32 -11.07
C GLY A 203 17.94 1.71 -11.10
N ALA A 204 17.82 0.47 -10.61
CA ALA A 204 16.58 -0.25 -10.48
C ALA A 204 16.28 -0.58 -9.02
N ASP A 205 15.00 -0.79 -8.70
CA ASP A 205 14.59 -1.24 -7.36
C ASP A 205 13.67 -2.45 -7.41
N TRP A 206 13.67 -3.19 -6.30
CA TRP A 206 12.72 -4.27 -6.11
C TRP A 206 12.35 -4.46 -4.65
N PHE A 207 11.10 -4.86 -4.48
CA PHE A 207 10.46 -5.09 -3.19
C PHE A 207 10.11 -6.56 -3.06
N THR A 208 10.54 -7.17 -1.96
CA THR A 208 10.20 -8.55 -1.60
C THR A 208 9.60 -8.55 -0.19
N LEU A 209 8.29 -8.43 -0.08
CA LEU A 209 7.66 -8.13 1.21
C LEU A 209 6.38 -8.92 1.49
N THR A 210 6.07 -9.06 2.79
CA THR A 210 4.74 -9.38 3.27
C THR A 210 4.02 -8.05 3.51
N PRO A 211 2.84 -7.80 2.89
CA PRO A 211 2.20 -6.49 2.90
C PRO A 211 1.45 -6.22 4.22
N LEU A 212 2.21 -6.12 5.33
CA LEU A 212 1.70 -5.91 6.67
C LEU A 212 1.49 -4.44 7.02
N THR A 213 2.32 -3.57 6.45
CA THR A 213 2.38 -2.12 6.73
C THR A 213 2.83 -1.37 5.49
N GLU A 214 2.86 -0.02 5.55
CA GLU A 214 3.42 0.84 4.51
C GLU A 214 2.64 0.80 3.19
N PHE A 215 1.43 1.31 3.23
CA PHE A 215 0.43 1.37 2.14
C PHE A 215 0.96 1.98 0.85
N TRP A 216 1.85 2.97 0.94
CA TRP A 216 2.40 3.67 -0.21
C TRP A 216 3.08 2.71 -1.22
N ILE A 217 3.66 1.59 -0.73
CA ILE A 217 4.30 0.58 -1.60
C ILE A 217 3.23 -0.12 -2.44
N ASN A 218 2.13 -0.50 -1.79
CA ASN A 218 1.01 -1.13 -2.49
C ASN A 218 0.41 -0.21 -3.55
N ASP A 219 0.20 1.08 -3.21
CA ASP A 219 -0.33 2.09 -4.13
C ASP A 219 0.59 2.34 -5.33
N MET A 220 1.89 2.32 -5.11
CA MET A 220 2.86 2.50 -6.17
C MET A 220 2.71 1.42 -7.25
N PHE A 221 2.49 0.16 -6.87
CA PHE A 221 2.44 -0.97 -7.79
C PHE A 221 1.03 -1.40 -8.19
N PHE A 222 0.06 -1.26 -7.30
CA PHE A 222 -1.35 -1.63 -7.49
C PHE A 222 -2.25 -0.42 -7.23
N PRO A 223 -2.14 0.65 -8.02
CA PRO A 223 -2.93 1.86 -7.79
C PRO A 223 -4.41 1.55 -7.93
N LEU A 224 -5.20 2.25 -7.12
CA LEU A 224 -6.66 2.17 -7.21
C LEU A 224 -7.14 2.67 -8.59
N PRO A 225 -8.27 2.17 -9.09
CA PRO A 225 -8.87 2.67 -10.30
C PRO A 225 -9.07 4.20 -10.24
N GLY A 226 -8.69 4.91 -11.31
CA GLY A 226 -8.76 6.37 -11.36
C GLY A 226 -7.59 7.12 -10.71
N VAL A 227 -6.75 6.47 -9.93
CA VAL A 227 -5.54 7.08 -9.37
C VAL A 227 -4.40 7.02 -10.39
N PRO A 228 -3.74 8.16 -10.72
CA PRO A 228 -2.62 8.17 -11.63
C PRO A 228 -1.48 7.27 -11.13
N ARG A 229 -0.91 6.47 -12.02
CA ARG A 229 0.27 5.66 -11.72
C ARG A 229 1.48 6.56 -11.46
N ARG A 230 2.28 6.24 -10.46
CA ARG A 230 3.51 6.97 -10.12
C ARG A 230 4.58 6.84 -11.23
N PHE A 231 4.65 5.66 -11.85
CA PHE A 231 5.57 5.36 -12.94
C PHE A 231 4.84 4.76 -14.14
N PRO A 232 5.38 4.91 -15.37
CA PRO A 232 4.81 4.29 -16.55
C PRO A 232 4.76 2.75 -16.44
N PRO A 233 3.69 2.09 -16.92
CA PRO A 233 3.53 0.63 -16.81
C PRO A 233 4.71 -0.18 -17.38
N GLU A 234 5.34 0.30 -18.45
CA GLU A 234 6.49 -0.35 -19.09
C GLU A 234 7.75 -0.37 -18.21
N LYS A 235 7.83 0.47 -17.17
CA LYS A 235 8.92 0.48 -16.19
C LYS A 235 8.64 -0.35 -14.96
N MET A 236 7.41 -0.86 -14.82
CA MET A 236 6.94 -1.53 -13.62
C MET A 236 6.61 -2.99 -13.87
N TRP A 237 6.81 -3.79 -12.85
CA TRP A 237 6.29 -5.16 -12.77
C TRP A 237 5.92 -5.48 -11.32
N ALA A 238 4.77 -6.10 -11.12
CA ALA A 238 4.34 -6.52 -9.79
C ALA A 238 3.59 -7.84 -9.85
N ALA A 239 3.76 -8.64 -8.81
CA ALA A 239 3.01 -9.87 -8.61
C ALA A 239 2.61 -10.05 -7.15
N GLN A 240 1.54 -10.81 -6.96
CA GLN A 240 1.13 -11.34 -5.67
C GLN A 240 1.40 -12.84 -5.67
N GLY A 241 1.89 -13.37 -4.54
CA GLY A 241 2.19 -14.78 -4.41
C GLY A 241 1.66 -15.38 -3.11
N SER A 242 1.18 -16.62 -3.16
CA SER A 242 0.72 -17.36 -2.00
C SER A 242 1.82 -18.28 -1.44
N THR A 243 1.82 -18.48 -0.12
CA THR A 243 2.66 -19.50 0.55
C THR A 243 2.51 -20.89 -0.08
N HIS A 244 1.32 -21.21 -0.59
CA HIS A 244 1.04 -22.48 -1.27
C HIS A 244 1.83 -22.69 -2.57
N GLU A 245 2.34 -21.64 -3.18
CA GLU A 245 3.15 -21.72 -4.41
C GLU A 245 4.57 -22.22 -4.15
N ASN A 246 5.01 -22.24 -2.89
CA ASN A 246 6.34 -22.75 -2.55
C ASN A 246 6.34 -24.29 -2.51
N PRO A 247 6.94 -24.98 -3.51
CA PRO A 247 6.91 -26.44 -3.59
C PRO A 247 7.80 -27.13 -2.56
N TYR A 248 8.59 -26.37 -1.82
CA TYR A 248 9.53 -26.89 -0.81
C TYR A 248 8.91 -26.98 0.59
N LEU A 249 7.67 -26.51 0.78
CA LEU A 249 6.95 -26.58 2.04
C LEU A 249 6.02 -27.78 2.10
N PRO A 250 6.01 -28.54 3.19
CA PRO A 250 4.99 -29.56 3.43
C PRO A 250 3.60 -28.88 3.55
N LYS A 251 2.60 -29.41 2.83
CA LYS A 251 1.23 -28.86 2.88
C LYS A 251 0.67 -28.85 4.30
N GLN A 252 0.88 -29.94 5.05
CA GLN A 252 0.42 -30.04 6.44
C GLN A 252 0.95 -28.88 7.30
N SER A 253 2.22 -28.48 7.12
CA SER A 253 2.81 -27.37 7.89
C SER A 253 2.17 -26.03 7.54
N ILE A 254 1.69 -25.85 6.32
CA ILE A 254 0.93 -24.64 5.93
C ILE A 254 -0.44 -24.68 6.59
N ASP A 255 -1.14 -25.81 6.55
CA ASP A 255 -2.46 -25.97 7.16
C ASP A 255 -2.40 -25.77 8.68
N ASP A 256 -1.39 -26.34 9.35
CA ASP A 256 -1.17 -26.17 10.78
C ASP A 256 -0.91 -24.67 11.14
N PHE A 257 -0.14 -23.98 10.31
CA PHE A 257 0.10 -22.55 10.52
C PHE A 257 -1.17 -21.72 10.27
N MET A 258 -1.95 -22.03 9.24
CA MET A 258 -3.22 -21.37 8.96
C MET A 258 -4.21 -21.48 10.11
N ALA A 259 -4.25 -22.64 10.79
CA ALA A 259 -5.13 -22.85 11.95
C ALA A 259 -4.82 -21.92 13.15
N LEU A 260 -3.63 -21.31 13.20
CA LEU A 260 -3.23 -20.35 14.23
C LEU A 260 -3.61 -18.90 13.88
N LEU A 261 -4.04 -18.65 12.64
CA LEU A 261 -4.27 -17.31 12.12
C LEU A 261 -5.76 -16.97 12.12
N THR A 262 -6.05 -15.69 12.30
CA THR A 262 -7.39 -15.16 12.01
C THR A 262 -7.62 -15.16 10.48
N PRO A 263 -8.89 -15.14 10.00
CA PRO A 263 -9.17 -15.06 8.56
C PRO A 263 -8.43 -13.93 7.87
N ASP A 264 -8.35 -12.76 8.50
CA ASP A 264 -7.67 -11.59 7.98
C ASP A 264 -6.14 -11.79 7.90
N GLU A 265 -5.54 -12.45 8.88
CA GLU A 265 -4.13 -12.81 8.86
C GLU A 265 -3.81 -13.87 7.79
N VAL A 266 -4.74 -14.78 7.50
CA VAL A 266 -4.59 -15.75 6.41
C VAL A 266 -4.46 -15.02 5.08
N GLU A 267 -5.32 -14.02 4.81
CA GLU A 267 -5.24 -13.25 3.58
C GLU A 267 -3.89 -12.55 3.41
N CYS A 268 -3.33 -12.00 4.47
CA CYS A 268 -2.03 -11.33 4.40
C CYS A 268 -0.85 -12.32 4.45
N ARG A 269 -0.81 -13.19 5.47
CA ARG A 269 0.36 -14.02 5.77
C ARG A 269 0.49 -15.26 4.90
N ILE A 270 -0.62 -15.70 4.29
CA ILE A 270 -0.66 -16.85 3.37
C ILE A 270 -0.85 -16.40 1.92
N ASN A 271 -1.84 -15.54 1.67
CA ASN A 271 -2.21 -15.15 0.31
C ASN A 271 -1.49 -13.91 -0.20
N GLY A 272 -0.73 -13.21 0.66
CA GLY A 272 0.03 -12.01 0.28
C GLY A 272 -0.84 -10.81 -0.06
N LEU A 273 -2.09 -10.76 0.41
CA LEU A 273 -2.95 -9.60 0.30
C LEU A 273 -2.59 -8.56 1.38
N PRO A 274 -2.70 -7.27 1.10
CA PRO A 274 -2.45 -6.25 2.12
C PRO A 274 -3.34 -6.42 3.35
N MET A 275 -2.75 -6.33 4.54
CA MET A 275 -3.48 -6.44 5.81
C MET A 275 -4.57 -5.38 5.95
N GLU A 276 -4.40 -4.24 5.32
CA GLU A 276 -5.35 -3.13 5.23
C GLU A 276 -6.71 -3.54 4.70
N LEU A 277 -6.72 -4.37 3.67
CA LEU A 277 -7.97 -4.85 3.09
C LEU A 277 -8.77 -5.71 4.09
N SER A 278 -8.10 -6.24 5.11
CA SER A 278 -8.71 -7.05 6.15
C SER A 278 -9.20 -6.23 7.35
N GLY A 279 -8.54 -5.11 7.65
CA GLY A 279 -8.88 -4.18 8.74
C GLY A 279 -9.79 -3.01 8.34
N LEU A 280 -10.25 -2.94 7.09
CA LEU A 280 -11.06 -1.82 6.60
C LEU A 280 -12.33 -1.62 7.42
N VAL A 281 -12.64 -0.35 7.73
CA VAL A 281 -13.89 0.04 8.37
C VAL A 281 -15.08 -0.23 7.44
N TYR A 282 -14.94 0.09 6.15
CA TYR A 282 -15.99 -0.05 5.14
C TYR A 282 -15.76 -1.26 4.23
N LYS A 283 -15.59 -2.47 4.80
CA LYS A 283 -15.44 -3.73 4.04
C LYS A 283 -16.58 -4.02 3.06
N THR A 284 -17.75 -3.46 3.32
CA THR A 284 -18.95 -3.59 2.47
C THR A 284 -18.93 -2.68 1.25
N PHE A 285 -18.01 -1.69 1.20
CA PHE A 285 -17.79 -0.91 0.00
C PHE A 285 -17.21 -1.79 -1.10
N ASN A 286 -17.84 -1.75 -2.27
CA ASN A 286 -17.41 -2.50 -3.45
C ASN A 286 -17.36 -1.55 -4.65
N TYR A 287 -16.21 -1.47 -5.29
CA TYR A 287 -15.99 -0.55 -6.40
C TYR A 287 -16.94 -0.82 -7.56
N ASP A 288 -17.12 -2.09 -7.93
CA ASP A 288 -18.00 -2.48 -9.05
C ASP A 288 -19.47 -2.17 -8.82
N LYS A 289 -19.89 -2.15 -7.55
CA LYS A 289 -21.29 -1.92 -7.15
C LYS A 289 -21.59 -0.45 -6.87
N HIS A 290 -20.66 0.24 -6.21
CA HIS A 290 -20.95 1.57 -5.67
C HIS A 290 -20.37 2.71 -6.52
N VAL A 291 -19.31 2.48 -7.30
CA VAL A 291 -18.73 3.52 -8.14
C VAL A 291 -19.42 3.54 -9.50
N LEU A 292 -19.87 4.70 -9.89
CA LEU A 292 -20.57 4.92 -11.17
C LEU A 292 -19.63 4.57 -12.34
N LYS A 293 -20.10 3.71 -13.25
CA LYS A 293 -19.37 3.34 -14.48
C LYS A 293 -19.75 4.23 -15.67
N THR A 294 -20.92 4.84 -15.62
CA THR A 294 -21.45 5.73 -16.64
C THR A 294 -22.12 6.91 -15.99
N ILE A 295 -22.18 8.03 -16.69
CA ILE A 295 -22.89 9.23 -16.24
C ILE A 295 -24.37 8.87 -16.07
N PRO A 296 -24.99 9.13 -14.89
CA PRO A 296 -26.41 8.84 -14.67
C PRO A 296 -27.29 9.62 -15.62
N ARG A 297 -28.45 9.04 -15.95
CA ARG A 297 -29.40 9.70 -16.86
C ARG A 297 -29.84 11.06 -16.32
N GLY A 298 -29.74 12.08 -17.15
CA GLY A 298 -30.13 13.47 -16.83
C GLY A 298 -29.02 14.29 -16.17
N TRP A 299 -27.84 13.69 -15.92
CA TRP A 299 -26.65 14.39 -15.44
C TRP A 299 -25.83 14.93 -16.64
N GLU A 300 -25.19 16.09 -16.47
CA GLU A 300 -24.27 16.62 -17.48
C GLU A 300 -22.94 15.90 -17.48
N ASP A 301 -22.40 15.64 -16.28
CA ASP A 301 -21.19 14.87 -16.00
C ASP A 301 -21.32 14.18 -14.63
N PHE A 302 -20.26 13.57 -14.10
CA PHE A 302 -20.29 12.90 -12.79
C PHE A 302 -20.42 13.85 -11.59
N ASN A 303 -20.22 15.17 -11.79
CA ASN A 303 -20.23 16.18 -10.73
C ASN A 303 -21.41 17.15 -10.84
N THR A 304 -22.28 16.98 -11.84
CA THR A 304 -23.39 17.93 -12.12
C THR A 304 -24.73 17.20 -12.11
N PRO A 305 -25.31 16.91 -10.93
CA PRO A 305 -26.63 16.32 -10.81
C PRO A 305 -27.72 17.28 -11.29
N PRO A 306 -28.90 16.76 -11.71
CA PRO A 306 -30.07 17.58 -12.08
C PRO A 306 -30.50 18.54 -10.96
N ARG A 307 -31.12 19.66 -11.33
CA ARG A 307 -31.51 20.73 -10.40
C ARG A 307 -32.65 20.38 -9.44
N ASP A 308 -33.35 19.29 -9.66
CA ASP A 308 -34.41 18.76 -8.80
C ASP A 308 -33.86 17.83 -7.68
N TYR A 309 -32.54 17.58 -7.65
CA TYR A 309 -31.90 16.91 -6.56
C TYR A 309 -31.67 17.87 -5.38
N ILE A 310 -31.71 17.34 -4.17
CA ILE A 310 -31.30 18.06 -2.95
C ILE A 310 -29.84 17.79 -2.67
N VAL A 311 -29.07 18.86 -2.52
CA VAL A 311 -27.63 18.75 -2.25
C VAL A 311 -27.34 18.95 -0.76
N TYR A 312 -26.42 18.19 -0.21
CA TYR A 312 -25.89 18.31 1.15
C TYR A 312 -24.39 18.41 1.10
N ALA A 313 -23.81 19.16 2.03
CA ALA A 313 -22.37 19.29 2.16
C ALA A 313 -21.90 19.13 3.61
N ALA A 314 -20.70 18.57 3.79
CA ALA A 314 -20.01 18.58 5.08
C ALA A 314 -18.58 19.07 4.91
N ILE A 315 -18.11 19.84 5.89
CA ILE A 315 -16.79 20.47 5.93
C ILE A 315 -16.01 19.92 7.14
N ASP A 316 -14.81 19.45 6.88
CA ASP A 316 -13.80 19.16 7.88
C ASP A 316 -12.64 20.15 7.70
N PRO A 317 -12.66 21.27 8.44
CA PRO A 317 -11.64 22.28 8.32
C PRO A 317 -10.39 21.89 9.12
N HIS A 318 -9.22 22.10 8.55
CA HIS A 318 -7.97 21.79 9.23
C HIS A 318 -6.92 22.90 9.07
N PRO A 319 -6.19 23.30 10.13
CA PRO A 319 -5.23 24.40 10.06
C PRO A 319 -3.93 24.01 9.34
N GLN A 320 -3.54 22.77 9.34
CA GLN A 320 -2.24 22.31 8.80
C GLN A 320 -2.37 21.48 7.53
N THR A 321 -3.36 20.61 7.45
CA THR A 321 -3.69 19.82 6.25
C THR A 321 -4.68 20.59 5.36
N PRO A 322 -4.90 20.18 4.09
CA PRO A 322 -5.98 20.73 3.30
C PRO A 322 -7.34 20.57 3.96
N HIS A 323 -8.23 21.53 3.78
CA HIS A 323 -9.64 21.41 4.15
C HIS A 323 -10.30 20.35 3.29
N ALA A 324 -11.17 19.53 3.91
CA ALA A 324 -11.96 18.53 3.22
C ALA A 324 -13.44 18.96 3.15
N VAL A 325 -14.04 18.89 1.98
CA VAL A 325 -15.48 19.07 1.80
C VAL A 325 -16.03 17.96 0.95
N LEU A 326 -17.15 17.38 1.36
CA LEU A 326 -17.84 16.33 0.64
C LEU A 326 -19.26 16.76 0.29
N PHE A 327 -19.69 16.49 -0.95
CA PHE A 327 -21.02 16.82 -1.44
C PHE A 327 -21.81 15.56 -1.79
N ILE A 328 -23.08 15.53 -1.37
CA ILE A 328 -24.01 14.45 -1.67
C ILE A 328 -25.25 15.02 -2.34
N ALA A 329 -25.75 14.38 -3.41
CA ALA A 329 -27.02 14.67 -4.04
C ALA A 329 -28.02 13.56 -3.74
N VAL A 330 -29.28 13.91 -3.47
CA VAL A 330 -30.38 12.98 -3.20
C VAL A 330 -31.52 13.24 -4.16
N ASN A 331 -32.00 12.20 -4.85
CA ASN A 331 -33.11 12.29 -5.78
C ASN A 331 -34.46 11.90 -5.12
N GLN A 332 -35.57 12.07 -5.85
CA GLN A 332 -36.93 11.73 -5.41
C GLN A 332 -37.09 10.24 -5.04
N LEU A 333 -36.27 9.36 -5.60
CA LEU A 333 -36.30 7.92 -5.29
C LEU A 333 -35.51 7.57 -4.03
N GLY A 334 -34.92 8.56 -3.37
CA GLY A 334 -34.07 8.36 -2.18
C GLY A 334 -32.68 7.78 -2.52
N GLN A 335 -32.30 7.79 -3.80
CA GLN A 335 -30.92 7.43 -4.17
C GLN A 335 -29.98 8.56 -3.81
N ARG A 336 -28.83 8.23 -3.28
CA ARG A 336 -27.80 9.14 -2.76
C ARG A 336 -26.54 9.01 -3.59
N PHE A 337 -25.99 10.12 -4.00
CA PHE A 337 -24.82 10.20 -4.86
C PHE A 337 -23.76 11.07 -4.19
N ILE A 338 -22.65 10.49 -3.78
CA ILE A 338 -21.46 11.24 -3.40
C ILE A 338 -20.83 11.65 -4.72
N PHE A 339 -20.96 12.94 -5.09
CA PHE A 339 -20.72 13.37 -6.46
C PHE A 339 -19.60 14.39 -6.62
N ASP A 340 -19.20 15.08 -5.53
CA ASP A 340 -18.12 16.07 -5.60
C ASP A 340 -17.37 16.16 -4.28
N GLU A 341 -16.10 16.60 -4.33
CA GLU A 341 -15.23 16.80 -3.19
C GLU A 341 -14.34 18.02 -3.38
N LEU A 342 -13.95 18.67 -2.27
CA LEU A 342 -12.87 19.64 -2.25
C LEU A 342 -11.79 19.14 -1.29
N TRP A 343 -10.56 19.15 -1.76
CA TRP A 343 -9.37 18.88 -0.97
C TRP A 343 -8.38 20.00 -1.25
N VAL A 344 -8.45 21.08 -0.44
CA VAL A 344 -7.79 22.34 -0.76
C VAL A 344 -7.20 23.03 0.48
N LYS A 345 -6.02 23.60 0.34
CA LYS A 345 -5.40 24.44 1.35
C LYS A 345 -5.58 25.90 0.96
N CYS A 346 -6.46 26.60 1.66
CA CYS A 346 -6.83 27.98 1.35
C CYS A 346 -7.28 28.71 2.62
N SER A 347 -7.60 29.99 2.50
CA SER A 347 -8.21 30.80 3.58
C SER A 347 -9.65 30.40 3.87
N ALA A 348 -10.19 30.81 5.01
CA ALA A 348 -11.61 30.62 5.34
C ALA A 348 -12.54 31.30 4.33
N GLU A 349 -12.20 32.50 3.87
CA GLU A 349 -12.91 33.22 2.82
C GLU A 349 -12.95 32.44 1.51
N ASP A 350 -11.79 31.98 1.04
CA ASP A 350 -11.70 31.20 -0.21
C ASP A 350 -12.47 29.90 -0.10
N LEU A 351 -12.41 29.20 1.04
CA LEU A 351 -13.17 27.97 1.26
C LEU A 351 -14.67 28.25 1.22
N ALA A 352 -15.14 29.30 1.92
CA ALA A 352 -16.54 29.68 1.89
C ALA A 352 -17.03 29.96 0.46
N ASN A 353 -16.25 30.74 -0.29
CA ASN A 353 -16.55 31.06 -1.68
C ASN A 353 -16.57 29.82 -2.59
N LEU A 354 -15.63 28.88 -2.40
CA LEU A 354 -15.58 27.63 -3.14
C LEU A 354 -16.80 26.75 -2.85
N VAL A 355 -17.19 26.62 -1.58
CA VAL A 355 -18.35 25.83 -1.17
C VAL A 355 -19.64 26.44 -1.73
N LEU A 356 -19.83 27.73 -1.57
CA LEU A 356 -21.01 28.45 -2.12
C LEU A 356 -21.09 28.32 -3.64
N LYS A 357 -19.97 28.48 -4.33
CA LYS A 357 -19.90 28.26 -5.78
C LYS A 357 -20.29 26.85 -6.19
N ARG A 358 -19.88 25.84 -5.42
CA ARG A 358 -20.22 24.44 -5.70
C ARG A 358 -21.68 24.12 -5.39
N LEU A 359 -22.26 24.69 -4.34
CA LEU A 359 -23.68 24.57 -4.05
C LEU A 359 -24.54 25.24 -5.16
N GLY A 360 -24.05 26.38 -5.69
CA GLY A 360 -24.64 27.03 -6.84
C GLY A 360 -26.17 27.26 -6.69
N ASP A 361 -26.93 26.86 -7.70
CA ASP A 361 -28.39 27.03 -7.74
C ASP A 361 -29.16 25.78 -7.29
N TRP A 362 -28.51 24.77 -6.73
CA TRP A 362 -29.22 23.62 -6.15
C TRP A 362 -29.94 24.04 -4.87
N ILE A 363 -31.10 23.44 -4.66
CA ILE A 363 -31.69 23.44 -3.33
C ILE A 363 -30.83 22.56 -2.47
N HIS A 364 -30.35 23.09 -1.36
CA HIS A 364 -29.47 22.37 -0.48
C HIS A 364 -30.00 22.31 0.95
N GLY A 365 -29.68 21.21 1.64
CA GLY A 365 -29.84 21.08 3.07
C GLY A 365 -28.77 21.87 3.85
N PRO A 366 -28.78 21.80 5.18
CA PRO A 366 -27.78 22.47 6.00
C PRO A 366 -26.37 21.96 5.70
N VAL A 367 -25.42 22.89 5.59
CA VAL A 367 -24.00 22.56 5.47
C VAL A 367 -23.47 22.18 6.83
N LYS A 368 -23.05 20.93 7.00
CA LYS A 368 -22.49 20.43 8.27
C LYS A 368 -21.00 20.76 8.37
N CYS A 369 -20.54 21.11 9.56
CA CYS A 369 -19.12 21.38 9.80
C CYS A 369 -18.63 20.70 11.07
N ASP A 370 -17.37 20.27 11.08
CA ASP A 370 -16.74 19.70 12.27
C ASP A 370 -16.87 20.68 13.45
N PRO A 371 -17.19 20.16 14.66
CA PRO A 371 -17.26 20.98 15.87
C PRO A 371 -16.00 21.79 16.18
N ILE A 372 -14.85 21.45 15.61
CA ILE A 372 -13.60 22.24 15.76
C ILE A 372 -13.77 23.67 15.25
N ALA A 373 -14.65 23.90 14.28
CA ALA A 373 -14.91 25.22 13.71
C ALA A 373 -15.51 26.22 14.70
N TRP A 374 -16.00 25.78 15.84
CA TRP A 374 -16.53 26.64 16.94
C TRP A 374 -15.55 26.84 18.09
N ILE A 375 -14.29 26.41 17.91
CA ILE A 375 -13.24 26.72 18.89
C ILE A 375 -12.67 28.10 18.54
N ASN A 376 -12.73 29.02 19.52
CA ASN A 376 -12.19 30.37 19.32
C ASN A 376 -10.67 30.34 19.24
N ASP A 377 -10.14 31.07 18.29
CA ASP A 377 -8.73 31.38 18.22
C ASP A 377 -8.35 32.30 19.39
N PRO A 378 -7.32 31.95 20.19
CA PRO A 378 -6.97 32.70 21.38
C PRO A 378 -6.46 34.15 21.12
N ILE A 379 -6.12 34.46 19.87
CA ILE A 379 -5.59 35.79 19.49
C ILE A 379 -6.69 36.67 18.90
N THR A 380 -7.49 36.12 18.00
CA THR A 380 -8.55 36.84 17.29
C THR A 380 -9.89 36.83 18.02
N GLU A 381 -10.06 35.94 19.02
CA GLU A 381 -11.29 35.70 19.76
C GLU A 381 -12.48 35.29 18.90
N THR A 382 -12.24 35.00 17.59
CA THR A 382 -13.25 34.55 16.63
C THR A 382 -13.11 33.06 16.33
N CYS A 383 -14.19 32.41 15.93
CA CYS A 383 -14.16 31.03 15.49
C CYS A 383 -14.31 30.93 13.97
N LEU A 384 -13.89 29.80 13.41
CA LEU A 384 -13.95 29.57 11.96
C LEU A 384 -15.38 29.58 11.40
N ALA A 385 -16.37 29.11 12.18
CA ALA A 385 -17.77 29.14 11.79
C ALA A 385 -18.31 30.58 11.65
N GLU A 386 -17.88 31.49 12.54
CA GLU A 386 -18.22 32.92 12.42
C GLU A 386 -17.56 33.54 11.19
N GLU A 387 -16.31 33.12 10.90
CA GLU A 387 -15.59 33.60 9.74
C GLU A 387 -16.29 33.17 8.44
N PHE A 388 -16.73 31.90 8.34
CA PHE A 388 -17.56 31.45 7.23
C PHE A 388 -18.86 32.27 7.08
N GLY A 389 -19.51 32.59 8.21
CA GLY A 389 -20.72 33.41 8.22
C GLY A 389 -20.52 34.81 7.66
N LYS A 390 -19.36 35.45 7.90
CA LYS A 390 -19.02 36.78 7.32
C LYS A 390 -18.96 36.76 5.80
N HIS A 391 -18.61 35.58 5.22
CA HIS A 391 -18.56 35.38 3.77
C HIS A 391 -19.82 34.70 3.21
N GLY A 392 -20.91 34.67 3.98
CA GLY A 392 -22.22 34.17 3.53
C GLY A 392 -22.41 32.65 3.59
N LEU A 393 -21.44 31.91 4.10
CA LEU A 393 -21.56 30.46 4.30
C LEU A 393 -21.98 30.17 5.75
N PHE A 394 -23.25 29.84 5.95
CA PHE A 394 -23.77 29.42 7.26
C PHE A 394 -23.64 27.91 7.44
N VAL A 395 -22.97 27.50 8.49
CA VAL A 395 -22.68 26.12 8.80
C VAL A 395 -23.36 25.66 10.09
N GLU A 396 -23.78 24.42 10.12
CA GLU A 396 -24.33 23.78 11.32
C GLU A 396 -23.32 22.79 11.92
N LYS A 397 -23.28 22.74 13.25
CA LYS A 397 -22.39 21.83 13.98
C LYS A 397 -22.75 20.38 13.69
N ALA A 398 -21.78 19.60 13.21
CA ALA A 398 -21.99 18.18 12.96
C ALA A 398 -22.03 17.37 14.26
N SER A 399 -22.75 16.26 14.26
CA SER A 399 -22.78 15.31 15.37
C SER A 399 -21.43 14.61 15.54
N LYS A 400 -20.99 14.40 16.80
CA LYS A 400 -19.79 13.64 17.15
C LYS A 400 -19.98 12.12 17.20
N GLY A 401 -21.09 11.58 16.74
CA GLY A 401 -21.43 10.15 16.81
C GLY A 401 -20.64 9.25 15.86
N LYS A 402 -19.29 9.29 15.86
CA LYS A 402 -18.39 8.55 14.93
C LYS A 402 -18.77 7.08 14.79
N THR A 403 -18.90 6.35 15.92
CA THR A 403 -19.24 4.92 15.89
C THR A 403 -20.61 4.65 15.27
N HIS A 404 -21.63 5.43 15.64
CA HIS A 404 -22.98 5.30 15.09
C HIS A 404 -22.99 5.60 13.58
N GLY A 405 -22.31 6.68 13.18
CA GLY A 405 -22.21 7.06 11.77
C GLY A 405 -21.50 6.00 10.92
N ILE A 406 -20.40 5.44 11.42
CA ILE A 406 -19.70 4.34 10.76
C ILE A 406 -20.60 3.13 10.58
N LEU A 407 -21.29 2.67 11.65
CA LEU A 407 -22.20 1.52 11.57
C LEU A 407 -23.33 1.76 10.57
N LYS A 408 -23.87 2.98 10.52
CA LYS A 408 -24.88 3.35 9.54
C LYS A 408 -24.34 3.25 8.11
N MET A 409 -23.14 3.75 7.86
CA MET A 409 -22.50 3.66 6.54
C MET A 409 -22.16 2.23 6.14
N VAL A 410 -21.67 1.39 7.06
CA VAL A 410 -21.46 -0.05 6.80
C VAL A 410 -22.78 -0.70 6.37
N GLY A 411 -23.89 -0.35 7.01
CA GLY A 411 -25.23 -0.81 6.65
C GLY A 411 -25.69 -0.32 5.28
N GLU A 412 -25.42 0.95 4.94
CA GLU A 412 -25.78 1.52 3.61
C GLU A 412 -25.02 0.80 2.48
N PHE A 413 -23.71 0.58 2.62
CA PHE A 413 -22.92 -0.15 1.63
C PHE A 413 -23.29 -1.64 1.55
N ALA A 414 -23.81 -2.24 2.62
CA ALA A 414 -24.20 -3.66 2.63
C ALA A 414 -25.53 -3.93 1.91
N LYS A 415 -26.37 -2.92 1.65
CA LYS A 415 -27.69 -3.10 1.02
C LYS A 415 -27.55 -3.79 -0.34
N PRO A 416 -28.33 -4.87 -0.60
CA PRO A 416 -28.24 -5.64 -1.85
C PRO A 416 -28.60 -4.82 -3.09
N TYR A 417 -29.56 -3.91 -2.94
CA TYR A 417 -29.95 -2.95 -4.00
C TYR A 417 -29.36 -1.60 -3.61
N GLY A 418 -28.28 -1.21 -4.28
CA GLY A 418 -27.54 0.00 -3.95
C GLY A 418 -28.38 1.25 -4.13
N ASN A 419 -28.54 2.02 -3.04
CA ASN A 419 -29.11 3.37 -3.07
C ASN A 419 -28.01 4.43 -2.83
N LEU A 420 -26.76 4.02 -2.72
CA LEU A 420 -25.61 4.88 -2.52
C LEU A 420 -24.60 4.65 -3.63
N PHE A 421 -24.29 5.73 -4.35
CA PHE A 421 -23.36 5.74 -5.46
C PHE A 421 -22.27 6.79 -5.24
N VAL A 422 -21.10 6.56 -5.84
CA VAL A 422 -19.91 7.40 -5.72
C VAL A 422 -19.42 7.76 -7.12
N ALA A 423 -19.13 9.02 -7.38
CA ALA A 423 -18.54 9.44 -8.64
C ALA A 423 -17.09 8.90 -8.78
N PRO A 424 -16.68 8.48 -9.98
CA PRO A 424 -15.39 7.79 -10.18
C PRO A 424 -14.17 8.72 -10.09
N ASN A 425 -14.37 10.02 -10.13
CA ASN A 425 -13.33 11.05 -10.12
C ASN A 425 -13.03 11.65 -8.73
N LEU A 426 -13.65 11.14 -7.68
CA LEU A 426 -13.42 11.57 -6.29
C LEU A 426 -12.13 10.93 -5.76
N GLN A 427 -11.01 11.54 -6.07
CA GLN A 427 -9.68 10.97 -5.80
C GLN A 427 -9.40 10.82 -4.31
N ARG A 428 -9.71 11.85 -3.50
CA ARG A 428 -9.45 11.84 -2.06
C ARG A 428 -10.42 10.91 -1.33
N PHE A 429 -11.69 10.93 -1.65
CA PHE A 429 -12.69 10.03 -1.08
C PHE A 429 -12.35 8.56 -1.36
N LEU A 430 -12.06 8.22 -2.62
CA LEU A 430 -11.69 6.85 -3.01
C LEU A 430 -10.35 6.42 -2.40
N PHE A 431 -9.42 7.34 -2.23
CA PHE A 431 -8.19 7.10 -1.50
C PHE A 431 -8.46 6.73 -0.04
N GLU A 432 -9.29 7.49 0.68
CA GLU A 432 -9.55 7.29 2.09
C GLU A 432 -10.40 6.05 2.36
N ILE A 433 -11.51 5.83 1.62
CA ILE A 433 -12.41 4.71 1.87
C ILE A 433 -11.74 3.35 1.73
N ASN A 434 -10.72 3.25 0.89
CA ASN A 434 -9.94 2.04 0.70
C ASN A 434 -8.78 1.87 1.70
N ARG A 435 -8.61 2.82 2.63
CA ARG A 435 -7.54 2.82 3.65
C ARG A 435 -8.02 3.00 5.07
N TYR A 436 -9.23 3.50 5.23
CA TYR A 436 -9.79 3.74 6.54
C TYR A 436 -9.97 2.42 7.27
N CYS A 437 -9.12 2.15 8.24
CA CYS A 437 -9.01 0.88 8.92
C CYS A 437 -9.11 1.02 10.44
N TYR A 438 -9.34 -0.09 11.11
CA TYR A 438 -9.26 -0.20 12.56
C TYR A 438 -7.81 -0.44 12.99
N ASP A 439 -7.41 0.14 14.13
CA ASP A 439 -6.16 -0.16 14.80
C ASP A 439 -6.21 -1.49 15.58
N LYS A 440 -5.13 -1.81 16.28
CA LYS A 440 -5.04 -3.03 17.12
C LYS A 440 -6.02 -3.05 18.30
N GLU A 441 -6.59 -1.90 18.65
CA GLU A 441 -7.58 -1.74 19.71
C GLU A 441 -9.02 -1.71 19.17
N ASN A 442 -9.22 -2.03 17.90
CA ASN A 442 -10.49 -1.91 17.18
C ASN A 442 -11.08 -0.49 17.18
N LYS A 443 -10.23 0.53 17.18
CA LYS A 443 -10.63 1.92 16.98
C LYS A 443 -10.28 2.34 15.55
N PRO A 444 -11.15 3.10 14.87
CA PRO A 444 -10.80 3.67 13.57
C PRO A 444 -9.56 4.56 13.70
N VAL A 445 -8.57 4.35 12.83
CA VAL A 445 -7.33 5.13 12.83
C VAL A 445 -7.62 6.58 12.48
N ASP A 446 -7.06 7.50 13.27
CA ASP A 446 -7.18 8.95 13.07
C ASP A 446 -6.09 9.44 12.10
N LYS A 447 -6.18 8.97 10.86
CA LYS A 447 -5.26 9.31 9.78
C LYS A 447 -5.93 9.07 8.44
N ASP A 448 -5.83 10.05 7.53
CA ASP A 448 -6.43 9.97 6.19
C ASP A 448 -7.92 9.61 6.25
N ASP A 449 -8.70 10.28 7.11
CA ASP A 449 -10.11 9.97 7.39
C ASP A 449 -11.07 11.17 7.24
N HIS A 450 -10.58 12.30 6.74
CA HIS A 450 -11.34 13.55 6.63
C HIS A 450 -12.60 13.43 5.75
N MET A 451 -12.50 12.76 4.60
CA MET A 451 -13.66 12.48 3.74
C MET A 451 -14.59 11.45 4.36
N MET A 452 -14.01 10.47 5.09
CA MET A 452 -14.78 9.47 5.83
C MET A 452 -15.57 10.11 6.96
N GLU A 453 -14.97 11.07 7.66
CA GLU A 453 -15.65 11.86 8.68
C GLU A 453 -16.79 12.69 8.11
N ASN A 454 -16.58 13.39 7.01
CA ASN A 454 -17.60 14.13 6.32
C ASN A 454 -18.73 13.21 5.84
N MET A 455 -18.42 12.04 5.31
CA MET A 455 -19.41 11.06 4.87
C MET A 455 -20.32 10.64 6.03
N TYR A 456 -19.79 10.13 7.15
CA TYR A 456 -20.66 9.68 8.23
C TYR A 456 -21.43 10.83 8.90
N ARG A 457 -20.84 12.04 8.99
CA ARG A 457 -21.52 13.24 9.51
C ARG A 457 -22.77 13.59 8.70
N LEU A 458 -22.69 13.48 7.37
CA LEU A 458 -23.85 13.68 6.51
C LEU A 458 -24.91 12.59 6.70
N PHE A 459 -24.49 11.34 6.76
CA PHE A 459 -25.42 10.21 6.84
C PHE A 459 -26.03 9.99 8.23
N ILE A 460 -25.43 10.48 9.31
CA ILE A 460 -26.04 10.43 10.66
C ILE A 460 -27.45 11.01 10.65
N ASN A 461 -27.66 12.12 9.93
CA ASN A 461 -28.92 12.84 9.87
C ASN A 461 -29.83 12.39 8.70
N ASP A 462 -29.46 11.30 8.03
CA ASP A 462 -30.25 10.65 6.98
C ASP A 462 -30.64 11.62 5.84
N PRO A 463 -29.70 12.07 5.02
CA PRO A 463 -29.97 13.02 3.97
C PRO A 463 -31.07 12.49 3.04
N ALA A 464 -32.14 13.25 2.89
CA ALA A 464 -33.35 12.86 2.18
C ALA A 464 -33.75 13.91 1.13
N TRP A 465 -34.42 13.45 0.10
CA TRP A 465 -35.09 14.36 -0.81
C TRP A 465 -36.33 14.94 -0.15
N PHE A 466 -36.63 16.21 -0.38
CA PHE A 466 -37.85 16.87 0.02
C PHE A 466 -38.38 17.75 -1.12
N ASP A 467 -39.71 17.88 -1.22
CA ASP A 467 -40.33 18.76 -2.18
C ASP A 467 -40.18 20.20 -1.69
N ALA A 468 -39.24 20.92 -2.29
CA ALA A 468 -39.06 22.33 -2.03
C ALA A 468 -39.85 23.11 -3.09
N ASP A 469 -40.93 23.77 -2.69
CA ASP A 469 -41.59 24.74 -3.55
C ASP A 469 -40.60 25.89 -3.86
N ARG A 470 -40.06 25.84 -5.07
CA ARG A 470 -39.02 26.79 -5.55
C ARG A 470 -39.49 28.24 -5.54
N SER A 471 -40.83 28.48 -5.48
CA SER A 471 -41.39 29.81 -5.37
C SER A 471 -41.16 30.48 -4.01
N ASN A 472 -40.84 29.71 -2.97
CA ASN A 472 -40.67 30.18 -1.60
C ASN A 472 -39.21 30.37 -1.19
N PHE A 473 -38.23 30.05 -2.06
CA PHE A 473 -36.82 30.28 -1.79
C PHE A 473 -36.30 31.42 -2.67
N PRO A 474 -36.10 32.63 -2.10
CA PRO A 474 -35.46 33.69 -2.84
C PRO A 474 -34.02 33.29 -3.13
N ILE A 475 -33.64 33.36 -4.41
CA ILE A 475 -32.26 33.15 -4.85
C ILE A 475 -31.40 34.19 -4.10
N GLY A 476 -30.66 33.77 -3.09
CA GLY A 476 -29.75 34.61 -2.32
C GLY A 476 -30.04 34.88 -0.84
N ASP A 477 -31.16 34.40 -0.27
CA ASP A 477 -31.48 34.62 1.15
C ASP A 477 -31.36 33.30 1.95
N GLN A 478 -30.22 33.11 2.60
CA GLN A 478 -29.94 31.95 3.45
C GLN A 478 -30.48 32.17 4.86
N THR A 479 -31.78 32.21 5.05
CA THR A 479 -32.39 32.25 6.37
C THR A 479 -33.10 30.91 6.68
N PHE A 480 -32.31 29.85 6.93
CA PHE A 480 -32.76 28.71 7.69
C PHE A 480 -32.00 28.61 8.98
N GLY A 481 -32.64 28.97 10.08
CA GLY A 481 -32.10 28.85 11.43
C GLY A 481 -32.78 29.78 12.42
N ARG A 482 -34.10 29.64 12.64
CA ARG A 482 -34.66 29.99 13.93
C ARG A 482 -34.76 28.73 14.76
N GLU A 483 -33.96 28.69 15.81
CA GLU A 483 -34.12 27.78 16.94
C GLU A 483 -35.61 27.80 17.37
N THR A 484 -36.32 26.70 17.23
CA THR A 484 -37.49 26.43 18.02
C THR A 484 -37.00 25.93 19.35
N ASP A 485 -37.05 26.80 20.33
CA ASP A 485 -36.86 26.53 21.76
C ASP A 485 -37.87 25.46 22.20
N LEU A 486 -37.39 24.23 22.39
CA LEU A 486 -38.16 23.14 23.00
C LEU A 486 -37.87 23.09 24.49
N SER A 487 -38.19 24.20 25.19
CA SER A 487 -38.23 24.25 26.62
C SER A 487 -39.68 24.41 27.14
N THR A 488 -40.61 23.58 26.67
CA THR A 488 -41.91 23.35 27.32
C THR A 488 -42.67 22.25 26.61
N LEU A 489 -42.38 21.02 27.02
CA LEU A 489 -43.38 19.94 27.19
C LEU A 489 -42.66 18.74 27.82
#